data_8468243481072b8c980602b992eb0ec7
#
_entry.id   8468243481072b8c980602b992eb0ec7
#
_cell.length_a   1.000
_cell.length_b   1.000
_cell.length_c   1.000
_cell.angle_alpha   90.00
_cell.angle_beta   90.00
_cell.angle_gamma   90.00
#
_symmetry.space_group_name_H-M   'P 1'
#
loop_
_entity.id
_entity.type
_entity.pdbx_description
1 polymer ?
#
loop_
_entity_poly.entity_id
_entity_poly.type
_entity_poly.pdbx_seq_one_letter_code
_entity_poly.pdbx_strand_id
1 'polypeptide(L)'
;LLRKDDLFFDKQTLKMINRYVASNDNFDNIGDFRIWPIKIAGAKHRGSNPNEFDDIFFNISEKYNSDEKYDEINLFMDLAKTQFFGNGNKRAGQLMMNGLLVSKGYCPFVINFKEPKFSEALVKWYDDNDKKTIYNMMSKKQVEILKDYLTDEELKKFEKN
;
A
#
# COMPACT_ATOMS: atom_id res chain seq x y z
N LEU A 1 -20.07 1.94 -6.59
CA LEU A 1 -19.99 0.53 -6.16
C LEU A 1 -19.00 -0.16 -7.08
N LEU A 2 -17.80 -0.47 -6.57
CA LEU A 2 -16.86 -1.34 -7.27
C LEU A 2 -17.51 -2.72 -7.39
N ARG A 3 -17.64 -3.21 -8.61
CA ARG A 3 -18.05 -4.58 -8.84
C ARG A 3 -16.88 -5.49 -8.53
N LYS A 4 -17.16 -6.70 -8.08
CA LYS A 4 -16.16 -7.77 -7.97
C LYS A 4 -15.49 -7.88 -9.34
N ASP A 5 -14.16 -7.85 -9.37
CA ASP A 5 -13.32 -7.93 -10.56
C ASP A 5 -13.15 -6.63 -11.41
N ASP A 6 -13.63 -5.46 -10.92
CA ASP A 6 -13.52 -4.20 -11.68
C ASP A 6 -12.24 -3.40 -11.37
N LEU A 7 -11.45 -3.77 -10.34
CA LEU A 7 -10.22 -3.07 -10.00
C LEU A 7 -9.00 -3.96 -10.28
N PHE A 8 -8.13 -3.48 -11.14
CA PHE A 8 -6.85 -4.12 -11.46
C PHE A 8 -5.69 -3.28 -10.94
N PHE A 9 -4.61 -3.97 -10.54
CA PHE A 9 -3.36 -3.29 -10.26
C PHE A 9 -2.63 -3.00 -11.58
N ASP A 10 -2.78 -1.79 -12.06
CA ASP A 10 -2.08 -1.26 -13.23
C ASP A 10 -1.61 0.18 -13.01
N LYS A 11 -0.73 0.65 -13.90
CA LYS A 11 -0.10 1.97 -13.80
C LYS A 11 -1.12 3.11 -13.90
N GLN A 12 -2.12 2.98 -14.76
CA GLN A 12 -3.13 4.01 -14.97
C GLN A 12 -4.04 4.14 -13.75
N THR A 13 -4.48 3.03 -13.20
CA THR A 13 -5.29 2.98 -11.98
C THR A 13 -4.53 3.60 -10.80
N LEU A 14 -3.24 3.26 -10.62
CA LEU A 14 -2.43 3.84 -9.55
C LEU A 14 -2.25 5.35 -9.71
N LYS A 15 -2.03 5.84 -10.93
CA LYS A 15 -1.94 7.28 -11.25
C LYS A 15 -3.27 8.01 -10.99
N MET A 16 -4.38 7.41 -11.40
CA MET A 16 -5.72 7.97 -11.18
C MET A 16 -6.03 8.07 -9.68
N ILE A 17 -5.71 7.04 -8.90
CA ILE A 17 -5.86 7.05 -7.44
C ILE A 17 -5.02 8.17 -6.82
N ASN A 18 -3.75 8.32 -7.22
CA ASN A 18 -2.91 9.39 -6.70
C ASN A 18 -3.48 10.77 -7.04
N ARG A 19 -3.93 10.99 -8.28
CA ARG A 19 -4.59 12.24 -8.68
C ARG A 19 -5.78 12.57 -7.79
N TYR A 20 -6.56 11.58 -7.42
CA TYR A 20 -7.71 11.76 -6.54
C TYR A 20 -7.31 12.09 -5.11
N VAL A 21 -6.43 11.29 -4.49
CA VAL A 21 -6.06 11.45 -3.06
C VAL A 21 -5.14 12.65 -2.79
N ALA A 22 -4.46 13.15 -3.82
CA ALA A 22 -3.57 14.31 -3.74
C ALA A 22 -4.14 15.59 -4.35
N SER A 23 -5.41 15.58 -4.81
CA SER A 23 -6.03 16.69 -5.56
C SER A 23 -6.00 18.05 -4.84
N ASN A 24 -5.99 18.04 -3.51
CA ASN A 24 -5.93 19.26 -2.68
C ASN A 24 -4.50 19.60 -2.21
N ASP A 25 -3.51 18.81 -2.62
CA ASP A 25 -2.13 19.10 -2.26
C ASP A 25 -1.57 20.18 -3.21
N ASN A 26 -0.88 21.15 -2.65
CA ASN A 26 -0.20 22.17 -3.45
C ASN A 26 1.12 21.59 -4.00
N PHE A 27 1.01 20.74 -5.01
CA PHE A 27 2.12 20.01 -5.59
C PHE A 27 1.96 19.89 -7.12
N ASP A 28 3.04 20.10 -7.85
CA ASP A 28 3.05 19.89 -9.30
C ASP A 28 3.02 18.40 -9.67
N ASN A 29 2.48 18.07 -10.84
CA ASN A 29 2.43 16.71 -11.40
C ASN A 29 1.67 15.68 -10.56
N ILE A 30 0.58 16.10 -9.91
CA ILE A 30 -0.33 15.17 -9.20
C ILE A 30 -0.88 14.15 -10.20
N GLY A 31 -0.79 12.87 -9.84
CA GLY A 31 -1.25 11.77 -10.69
C GLY A 31 -0.27 11.32 -11.76
N ASP A 32 0.93 11.90 -11.80
CA ASP A 32 2.00 11.42 -12.65
C ASP A 32 3.22 10.98 -11.84
N PHE A 33 3.97 10.02 -12.37
CA PHE A 33 5.20 9.59 -11.72
C PHE A 33 6.21 10.75 -11.74
N ARG A 34 6.84 10.99 -10.60
CA ARG A 34 7.87 12.03 -10.48
C ARG A 34 9.08 11.71 -11.36
N ILE A 35 9.77 12.75 -11.76
CA ILE A 35 11.02 12.65 -12.54
C ILE A 35 12.23 13.20 -11.77
N TRP A 36 12.06 13.53 -10.49
CA TRP A 36 13.10 14.09 -9.62
C TRP A 36 13.27 13.24 -8.35
N PRO A 37 14.44 13.28 -7.71
CA PRO A 37 14.67 12.64 -6.42
C PRO A 37 13.86 13.32 -5.32
N ILE A 38 13.44 12.55 -4.31
CA ILE A 38 12.72 13.07 -3.14
C ILE A 38 13.41 12.69 -1.83
N LYS A 39 12.98 13.35 -0.76
CA LYS A 39 13.31 12.98 0.62
C LYS A 39 12.06 12.50 1.33
N ILE A 40 12.17 11.41 2.07
CA ILE A 40 11.10 10.91 2.92
C ILE A 40 11.35 11.41 4.33
N ALA A 41 10.39 12.13 4.90
CA ALA A 41 10.53 12.66 6.25
C ALA A 41 10.76 11.51 7.27
N GLY A 42 11.80 11.64 8.08
CA GLY A 42 12.16 10.67 9.11
C GLY A 42 12.92 9.43 8.62
N ALA A 43 13.16 9.28 7.30
CA ALA A 43 13.89 8.15 6.74
C ALA A 43 15.20 8.58 6.04
N LYS A 44 16.16 7.66 6.00
CA LYS A 44 17.40 7.79 5.18
C LYS A 44 17.12 7.45 3.71
N HIS A 45 16.21 6.50 3.50
CA HIS A 45 15.76 6.09 2.17
C HIS A 45 15.15 7.26 1.40
N ARG A 46 15.46 7.36 0.11
CA ARG A 46 15.06 8.49 -0.74
C ARG A 46 14.08 8.11 -1.86
N GLY A 47 13.37 7.01 -1.69
CA GLY A 47 12.59 6.44 -2.78
C GLY A 47 13.50 5.87 -3.88
N SER A 48 12.90 5.22 -4.85
CA SER A 48 13.61 4.64 -5.99
C SER A 48 13.99 5.72 -7.02
N ASN A 49 14.96 5.42 -7.87
CA ASN A 49 15.35 6.28 -8.97
C ASN A 49 14.21 6.36 -10.01
N PRO A 50 13.76 7.57 -10.41
CA PRO A 50 12.71 7.71 -11.41
C PRO A 50 12.96 7.01 -12.75
N ASN A 51 14.20 6.90 -13.16
CA ASN A 51 14.57 6.22 -14.41
C ASN A 51 14.31 4.70 -14.37
N GLU A 52 14.14 4.13 -13.19
CA GLU A 52 13.88 2.70 -12.95
C GLU A 52 12.39 2.40 -12.70
N PHE A 53 11.52 3.40 -12.72
CA PHE A 53 10.12 3.22 -12.33
C PHE A 53 9.35 2.23 -13.20
N ASP A 54 9.63 2.18 -14.48
CA ASP A 54 8.94 1.24 -15.37
C ASP A 54 9.32 -0.21 -15.04
N ASP A 55 10.60 -0.49 -14.81
CA ASP A 55 11.10 -1.80 -14.44
C ASP A 55 10.62 -2.19 -13.03
N ILE A 56 10.65 -1.25 -12.07
CA ILE A 56 10.17 -1.49 -10.71
C ILE A 56 8.67 -1.80 -10.72
N PHE A 57 7.87 -1.01 -11.46
CA PHE A 57 6.44 -1.24 -11.56
C PHE A 57 6.13 -2.60 -12.19
N PHE A 58 6.82 -2.93 -13.27
CA PHE A 58 6.70 -4.24 -13.92
C PHE A 58 7.00 -5.38 -12.93
N ASN A 59 8.12 -5.31 -12.20
CA ASN A 59 8.51 -6.32 -11.24
C ASN A 59 7.50 -6.47 -10.08
N ILE A 60 6.94 -5.36 -9.57
CA ILE A 60 5.89 -5.39 -8.54
C ILE A 60 4.62 -6.05 -9.11
N SER A 61 4.24 -5.69 -10.34
CA SER A 61 3.05 -6.24 -11.00
C SER A 61 3.19 -7.74 -11.26
N GLU A 62 4.34 -8.18 -11.74
CA GLU A 62 4.62 -9.61 -11.93
C GLU A 62 4.54 -10.39 -10.62
N LYS A 63 5.14 -9.89 -9.53
CA LYS A 63 5.05 -10.52 -8.22
C LYS A 63 3.61 -10.61 -7.74
N TYR A 64 2.84 -9.54 -7.88
CA TYR A 64 1.45 -9.51 -7.42
C TYR A 64 0.56 -10.49 -8.21
N ASN A 65 0.85 -10.70 -9.48
CA ASN A 65 0.06 -11.60 -10.35
C ASN A 65 0.50 -13.07 -10.28
N SER A 66 1.75 -13.35 -9.89
CA SER A 66 2.33 -14.71 -9.98
C SER A 66 2.70 -15.35 -8.64
N ASP A 67 2.90 -14.57 -7.57
CA ASP A 67 3.29 -15.08 -6.25
C ASP A 67 2.12 -15.01 -5.27
N GLU A 68 1.52 -16.16 -4.95
CA GLU A 68 0.39 -16.26 -4.00
C GLU A 68 0.73 -15.73 -2.58
N LYS A 69 2.02 -15.64 -2.23
CA LYS A 69 2.47 -15.08 -0.95
C LYS A 69 2.64 -13.57 -0.99
N TYR A 70 2.56 -12.97 -2.16
CA TYR A 70 2.65 -11.52 -2.34
C TYR A 70 1.25 -10.91 -2.38
N ASP A 71 0.71 -10.60 -1.22
CA ASP A 71 -0.63 -10.06 -1.03
C ASP A 71 -0.72 -8.52 -1.15
N GLU A 72 -1.89 -7.97 -0.91
CA GLU A 72 -2.19 -6.54 -0.99
C GLU A 72 -1.40 -5.73 0.03
N ILE A 73 -1.07 -6.28 1.21
CA ILE A 73 -0.20 -5.63 2.20
C ILE A 73 1.23 -5.51 1.65
N ASN A 74 1.73 -6.58 1.04
CA ASN A 74 3.04 -6.57 0.38
C ASN A 74 3.08 -5.53 -0.74
N LEU A 75 2.04 -5.48 -1.56
CA LEU A 75 1.89 -4.49 -2.62
C LEU A 75 1.93 -3.05 -2.07
N PHE A 76 1.12 -2.75 -1.04
CA PHE A 76 1.16 -1.44 -0.38
C PHE A 76 2.56 -1.07 0.09
N MET A 77 3.26 -2.00 0.72
CA MET A 77 4.58 -1.75 1.30
C MET A 77 5.61 -1.40 0.22
N ASP A 78 5.61 -2.13 -0.89
CA ASP A 78 6.53 -1.87 -2.00
C ASP A 78 6.19 -0.56 -2.73
N LEU A 79 4.91 -0.25 -2.93
CA LEU A 79 4.47 1.06 -3.45
C LEU A 79 4.90 2.21 -2.53
N ALA A 80 4.72 2.05 -1.22
CA ALA A 80 5.10 3.06 -0.23
C ALA A 80 6.62 3.29 -0.17
N LYS A 81 7.43 2.24 -0.39
CA LYS A 81 8.90 2.35 -0.41
C LYS A 81 9.41 2.96 -1.71
N THR A 82 8.84 2.59 -2.83
CA THR A 82 9.26 3.08 -4.16
C THR A 82 9.06 4.58 -4.31
N GLN A 83 7.98 5.13 -3.73
CA GLN A 83 7.69 6.57 -3.82
C GLN A 83 7.56 7.05 -5.27
N PHE A 84 6.65 6.47 -6.02
CA PHE A 84 6.43 6.82 -7.44
C PHE A 84 6.03 8.29 -7.66
N PHE A 85 5.35 8.91 -6.70
CA PHE A 85 4.79 10.26 -6.83
C PHE A 85 5.55 11.28 -5.99
N GLY A 86 5.42 12.56 -6.35
CA GLY A 86 5.95 13.66 -5.56
C GLY A 86 5.28 13.80 -4.18
N ASN A 87 3.99 13.48 -4.10
CA ASN A 87 3.21 13.41 -2.86
C ASN A 87 2.11 12.35 -2.94
N GLY A 88 1.49 12.04 -1.80
CA GLY A 88 0.34 11.12 -1.73
C GLY A 88 0.66 9.63 -1.85
N ASN A 89 1.93 9.22 -1.86
CA ASN A 89 2.34 7.82 -2.05
C ASN A 89 1.67 6.83 -1.09
N LYS A 90 1.69 7.11 0.22
CA LYS A 90 1.05 6.25 1.23
C LYS A 90 -0.48 6.21 1.08
N ARG A 91 -1.10 7.36 0.78
CA ARG A 91 -2.55 7.44 0.57
C ARG A 91 -2.96 6.66 -0.66
N ALA A 92 -2.24 6.83 -1.77
CA ALA A 92 -2.51 6.11 -3.01
C ALA A 92 -2.29 4.60 -2.84
N GLY A 93 -1.19 4.19 -2.22
CA GLY A 93 -0.92 2.77 -1.93
C GLY A 93 -1.97 2.14 -1.04
N GLN A 94 -2.42 2.83 0.02
CA GLN A 94 -3.48 2.33 0.91
C GLN A 94 -4.83 2.21 0.19
N LEU A 95 -5.18 3.18 -0.65
CA LEU A 95 -6.43 3.11 -1.41
C LEU A 95 -6.39 2.00 -2.48
N MET A 96 -5.25 1.82 -3.15
CA MET A 96 -5.05 0.69 -4.07
C MET A 96 -5.18 -0.66 -3.34
N MET A 97 -4.46 -0.85 -2.23
CA MET A 97 -4.54 -2.04 -1.39
C MET A 97 -5.99 -2.35 -1.00
N ASN A 98 -6.71 -1.37 -0.47
CA ASN A 98 -8.08 -1.56 -0.01
C ASN A 98 -9.06 -1.83 -1.15
N GLY A 99 -8.87 -1.21 -2.30
CA GLY A 99 -9.69 -1.48 -3.48
C GLY A 99 -9.54 -2.93 -3.95
N LEU A 100 -8.30 -3.43 -3.98
CA LEU A 100 -8.00 -4.82 -4.33
C LEU A 100 -8.52 -5.81 -3.29
N LEU A 101 -8.40 -5.51 -1.98
CA LEU A 101 -9.00 -6.32 -0.92
C LEU A 101 -10.52 -6.44 -1.12
N VAL A 102 -11.21 -5.32 -1.33
CA VAL A 102 -12.67 -5.32 -1.57
C VAL A 102 -13.05 -6.08 -2.84
N SER A 103 -12.29 -5.94 -3.93
CA SER A 103 -12.56 -6.67 -5.17
C SER A 103 -12.45 -8.18 -5.00
N LYS A 104 -11.58 -8.64 -4.10
CA LYS A 104 -11.42 -10.05 -3.73
C LYS A 104 -12.38 -10.53 -2.63
N GLY A 105 -13.22 -9.64 -2.10
CA GLY A 105 -14.17 -9.95 -1.03
C GLY A 105 -13.57 -9.91 0.37
N TYR A 106 -12.37 -9.32 0.53
CA TYR A 106 -11.74 -9.13 1.83
C TYR A 106 -12.13 -7.79 2.47
N CYS A 107 -11.99 -7.70 3.79
CA CYS A 107 -12.28 -6.49 4.55
C CYS A 107 -11.18 -5.44 4.33
N PRO A 108 -11.51 -4.21 3.91
CA PRO A 108 -10.57 -3.11 3.88
C PRO A 108 -10.26 -2.62 5.30
N PHE A 109 -9.10 -1.98 5.47
CA PHE A 109 -8.72 -1.40 6.74
C PHE A 109 -7.90 -0.12 6.56
N VAL A 110 -7.93 0.74 7.58
CA VAL A 110 -7.24 2.03 7.55
C VAL A 110 -6.07 2.03 8.52
N ILE A 111 -4.92 2.49 8.04
CA ILE A 111 -3.73 2.70 8.84
C ILE A 111 -3.58 4.19 9.13
N ASN A 112 -3.46 4.52 10.39
CA ASN A 112 -3.10 5.86 10.79
C ASN A 112 -1.57 6.05 10.73
N PHE A 113 -1.08 6.59 9.62
CA PHE A 113 0.35 6.86 9.43
C PHE A 113 0.93 7.93 10.38
N LYS A 114 0.09 8.63 11.15
CA LYS A 114 0.53 9.56 12.19
C LYS A 114 0.77 8.85 13.52
N GLU A 115 0.32 7.61 13.66
CA GLU A 115 0.61 6.82 14.85
C GLU A 115 2.10 6.47 14.90
N PRO A 116 2.83 6.82 15.99
CA PRO A 116 4.28 6.69 16.05
C PRO A 116 4.77 5.28 15.73
N LYS A 117 4.13 4.24 16.28
CA LYS A 117 4.51 2.84 16.05
C LYS A 117 4.47 2.45 14.57
N PHE A 118 3.42 2.86 13.83
CA PHE A 118 3.34 2.60 12.39
C PHE A 118 4.38 3.40 11.62
N SER A 119 4.59 4.66 11.98
CA SER A 119 5.60 5.50 11.34
C SER A 119 7.01 4.91 11.52
N GLU A 120 7.36 4.49 12.72
CA GLU A 120 8.66 3.87 13.04
C GLU A 120 8.85 2.53 12.30
N ALA A 121 7.83 1.67 12.27
CA ALA A 121 7.88 0.40 11.54
C ALA A 121 8.03 0.62 10.03
N LEU A 122 7.38 1.64 9.49
CA LEU A 122 7.48 1.98 8.07
C LEU A 122 8.89 2.52 7.73
N VAL A 123 9.48 3.34 8.61
CA VAL A 123 10.87 3.82 8.46
C VAL A 123 11.86 2.65 8.51
N LYS A 124 11.69 1.69 9.42
CA LYS A 124 12.51 0.47 9.46
C LYS A 124 12.41 -0.34 8.17
N TRP A 125 11.21 -0.44 7.60
CA TRP A 125 11.06 -1.05 6.27
C TRP A 125 11.83 -0.28 5.20
N TYR A 126 11.76 1.04 5.21
CA TYR A 126 12.45 1.87 4.22
C TYR A 126 13.97 1.76 4.34
N ASP A 127 14.50 1.90 5.54
CA ASP A 127 15.94 2.05 5.80
C ASP A 127 16.67 0.72 5.99
N ASP A 128 16.04 -0.24 6.68
CA ASP A 128 16.67 -1.47 7.14
C ASP A 128 16.12 -2.73 6.43
N ASN A 129 15.14 -2.58 5.52
CA ASN A 129 14.41 -3.68 4.89
C ASN A 129 13.65 -4.59 5.87
N ASP A 130 13.31 -4.11 7.07
CA ASP A 130 12.48 -4.84 8.04
C ASP A 130 11.01 -4.84 7.61
N LYS A 131 10.71 -5.71 6.64
CA LYS A 131 9.36 -5.91 6.11
C LYS A 131 8.46 -6.58 7.14
N LYS A 132 8.99 -7.49 7.95
CA LYS A 132 8.21 -8.33 8.85
C LYS A 132 7.47 -7.52 9.92
N THR A 133 8.11 -6.53 10.51
CA THR A 133 7.51 -5.70 11.57
C THR A 133 6.26 -4.99 11.07
N ILE A 134 6.38 -4.23 9.97
CA ILE A 134 5.24 -3.48 9.44
C ILE A 134 4.15 -4.40 8.89
N TYR A 135 4.51 -5.49 8.21
CA TYR A 135 3.57 -6.48 7.70
C TYR A 135 2.70 -7.07 8.82
N ASN A 136 3.32 -7.54 9.92
CA ASN A 136 2.60 -8.10 11.06
C ASN A 136 1.67 -7.08 11.72
N MET A 137 2.08 -5.81 11.82
CA MET A 137 1.24 -4.75 12.37
C MET A 137 0.01 -4.51 11.49
N MET A 138 0.17 -4.50 10.18
CA MET A 138 -0.93 -4.31 9.23
C MET A 138 -1.89 -5.49 9.23
N SER A 139 -1.39 -6.72 9.17
CA SER A 139 -2.19 -7.94 9.23
C SER A 139 -3.00 -8.01 10.55
N LYS A 140 -2.36 -7.69 11.67
CA LYS A 140 -3.05 -7.63 12.96
C LYS A 140 -4.17 -6.60 12.96
N LYS A 141 -3.94 -5.43 12.37
CA LYS A 141 -4.96 -4.37 12.26
C LYS A 141 -6.16 -4.81 11.44
N GLN A 142 -5.94 -5.54 10.34
CA GLN A 142 -7.02 -6.12 9.54
C GLN A 142 -7.86 -7.10 10.35
N VAL A 143 -7.22 -7.99 11.12
CA VAL A 143 -7.93 -8.94 11.98
C VAL A 143 -8.71 -8.24 13.10
N GLU A 144 -8.16 -7.18 13.70
CA GLU A 144 -8.86 -6.39 14.73
C GLU A 144 -10.17 -5.80 14.21
N ILE A 145 -10.18 -5.29 12.98
CA ILE A 145 -11.40 -4.75 12.37
C ILE A 145 -12.42 -5.85 12.08
N LEU A 146 -11.98 -7.03 11.67
CA LEU A 146 -12.88 -8.17 11.46
C LEU A 146 -13.62 -8.58 12.74
N LYS A 147 -13.00 -8.42 13.93
CA LYS A 147 -13.62 -8.73 15.22
C LYS A 147 -14.86 -7.88 15.51
N ASP A 148 -14.94 -6.68 14.95
CA ASP A 148 -16.11 -5.81 15.15
C ASP A 148 -17.32 -6.24 14.30
N TYR A 149 -17.11 -7.12 13.30
CA TYR A 149 -18.14 -7.55 12.35
C TYR A 149 -18.46 -9.04 12.37
N LEU A 150 -17.63 -9.86 12.98
CA LEU A 150 -17.78 -11.32 13.03
C LEU A 150 -18.15 -11.80 14.43
N THR A 151 -18.96 -12.85 14.49
CA THR A 151 -19.23 -13.58 15.74
C THR A 151 -18.01 -14.37 16.19
N ASP A 152 -17.94 -14.74 17.48
CA ASP A 152 -16.85 -15.56 18.03
C ASP A 152 -16.70 -16.92 17.32
N GLU A 153 -17.80 -17.48 16.79
CA GLU A 153 -17.77 -18.73 16.03
C GLU A 153 -17.13 -18.55 14.65
N GLU A 154 -17.41 -17.42 14.00
CA GLU A 154 -16.82 -17.07 12.72
C GLU A 154 -15.33 -16.74 12.87
N LEU A 155 -14.94 -16.00 13.91
CA LEU A 155 -13.55 -15.71 14.22
C LEU A 155 -12.71 -16.97 14.45
N LYS A 156 -13.23 -17.96 15.19
CA LYS A 156 -12.54 -19.24 15.40
C LYS A 156 -12.28 -20.05 14.13
N LYS A 157 -13.05 -19.81 13.06
CA LYS A 157 -12.80 -20.44 11.76
C LYS A 157 -11.63 -19.77 11.02
N PHE A 158 -11.44 -18.46 11.24
CA PHE A 158 -10.32 -17.72 10.64
C PHE A 158 -8.98 -18.00 11.32
N GLU A 159 -8.96 -18.25 12.65
CA GLU A 159 -7.74 -18.54 13.41
C GLU A 159 -7.19 -19.97 13.15
N LYS A 160 -7.95 -20.83 12.49
CA LYS A 160 -7.57 -22.24 12.21
C LYS A 160 -6.99 -22.50 10.84
N ASN A 161 -6.95 -21.50 9.96
CA ASN A 161 -6.33 -21.53 8.64
C ASN A 161 -5.08 -20.64 8.60
#